data_c1632bb0799e4c5fda4b13e591eea799
#
_entry.id   c1632bb0799e4c5fda4b13e591eea799
#
_cell.length_a   1.000
_cell.length_b   1.000
_cell.length_c   1.000
_cell.angle_alpha   90.00
_cell.angle_beta   90.00
_cell.angle_gamma   90.00
#
_symmetry.space_group_name_H-M   'P 1'
#
loop_
_entity.id
_entity.type
_entity.pdbx_description
1 polymer ?
#
loop_
_entity_poly.entity_id
_entity_poly.type
_entity_poly.pdbx_seq_one_letter_code
_entity_poly.pdbx_strand_id
1 'polypeptide(L)'
;MAVFHYQPLFERGPDQTPYRKLTSDGVSTVTVDGRELLKVEPEALRLLAQTAFDDISHLLRPAHLAQLRSILDDPESSHNDRFVALELLRNANIASGRVLPGCQDTGTAIVMGHKGENVWTGADDGIALSQGIYDAYDQRNLRYSQLAPLDMFTEKNTGSNLPAQIEIYAEPGDEYELLFIAKGGGSANKSFLYQETKALLNPKSLLAFAEEKMRSIGTAACPPYHLALVIGGPSAEFTMKTVKLASTHYLDTLPTSGNEHGRAFRDLEMEAQIFDICRNIGIGAQFGGKYFAHDVRVIRLPRHGASCPVGLGVSCAADRQALAKITRDGVFLEQLEENPAQYLPEVTTEQLDDEEVVRIDLNRPMAEILAELSKYPVATRLSLSGPMIVARDIAHAKLKERIDGGEALPQYVKDHMVYYAGPAKKPDGLPSGSFGPTTAGRMDSYVDLFQSHGGSMVMLAKGNRSKQVTDACGKHGGFYLGSIGGPAARLADHSIKHVEVLEYPELGMEAIWKIEVEDFPAFIIVDDKGNDFFAALMQTRPVSFIRPSS
;
A
#
# COMPACT_ATOMS: atom_id res chain seq x y z
N MET A 1 -48.93 12.41 -0.01
CA MET A 1 -47.90 12.23 -1.06
C MET A 1 -46.57 12.68 -0.47
N ALA A 2 -45.48 11.93 -0.68
CA ALA A 2 -44.16 12.38 -0.27
C ALA A 2 -43.79 13.64 -1.08
N VAL A 3 -43.31 14.67 -0.39
CA VAL A 3 -42.78 15.88 -1.02
C VAL A 3 -41.38 15.54 -1.55
N PHE A 4 -41.06 15.98 -2.77
CA PHE A 4 -39.71 15.82 -3.32
C PHE A 4 -38.69 16.52 -2.44
N HIS A 5 -37.67 15.78 -2.02
CA HIS A 5 -36.52 16.29 -1.27
C HIS A 5 -35.25 15.72 -1.91
N TYR A 6 -34.34 16.60 -2.32
CA TYR A 6 -33.04 16.19 -2.80
C TYR A 6 -32.04 16.13 -1.62
N GLN A 7 -31.41 14.97 -1.44
CA GLN A 7 -30.34 14.75 -0.47
C GLN A 7 -29.08 14.31 -1.20
N PRO A 8 -27.98 15.08 -1.18
CA PRO A 8 -26.71 14.58 -1.67
C PRO A 8 -26.25 13.41 -0.79
N LEU A 9 -25.68 12.38 -1.42
CA LEU A 9 -25.18 11.22 -0.68
C LEU A 9 -24.10 11.61 0.31
N PHE A 10 -23.12 12.43 -0.12
CA PHE A 10 -22.08 12.97 0.72
C PHE A 10 -22.35 14.43 1.04
N GLU A 11 -22.65 14.71 2.29
CA GLU A 11 -22.79 16.05 2.85
C GLU A 11 -21.55 16.32 3.70
N ARG A 12 -20.45 16.67 3.02
CA ARG A 12 -19.18 16.93 3.69
C ARG A 12 -19.21 18.30 4.40
N GLY A 13 -18.56 18.35 5.56
CA GLY A 13 -18.28 19.60 6.25
C GLY A 13 -17.18 20.44 5.55
N PRO A 14 -16.83 21.61 6.10
CA PRO A 14 -15.80 22.46 5.52
C PRO A 14 -14.45 21.75 5.37
N ASP A 15 -13.80 21.99 4.24
CA ASP A 15 -12.43 21.55 4.00
C ASP A 15 -11.44 22.32 4.90
N GLN A 16 -10.64 21.60 5.67
CA GLN A 16 -9.62 22.14 6.57
C GLN A 16 -8.20 21.78 6.13
N THR A 17 -8.05 21.23 4.91
CA THR A 17 -6.77 20.81 4.37
C THR A 17 -5.82 22.01 4.22
N PRO A 18 -4.59 21.92 4.73
CA PRO A 18 -3.59 22.94 4.47
C PRO A 18 -3.12 22.85 3.01
N TYR A 19 -3.28 23.95 2.28
CA TYR A 19 -2.87 24.03 0.88
C TYR A 19 -1.69 24.97 0.68
N ARG A 20 -0.80 24.61 -0.25
CA ARG A 20 0.16 25.53 -0.83
C ARG A 20 -0.25 25.94 -2.24
N LYS A 21 0.00 27.18 -2.59
CA LYS A 21 -0.25 27.68 -3.94
C LYS A 21 0.87 27.22 -4.87
N LEU A 22 0.52 26.59 -5.98
CA LEU A 22 1.47 26.19 -7.02
C LEU A 22 1.72 27.31 -8.01
N THR A 23 0.65 27.91 -8.55
CA THR A 23 0.72 28.96 -9.55
C THR A 23 -0.60 29.73 -9.64
N SER A 24 -0.53 30.93 -10.23
CA SER A 24 -1.71 31.64 -10.76
C SER A 24 -1.77 31.55 -12.29
N ASP A 25 -0.70 31.06 -12.94
CA ASP A 25 -0.64 30.98 -14.40
C ASP A 25 -1.65 29.95 -14.91
N GLY A 26 -2.27 30.28 -16.03
CA GLY A 26 -3.31 29.42 -16.62
C GLY A 26 -4.65 29.46 -15.91
N VAL A 27 -4.84 30.37 -14.94
CA VAL A 27 -6.13 30.58 -14.26
C VAL A 27 -6.59 32.03 -14.48
N SER A 28 -7.80 32.18 -14.96
CA SER A 28 -8.41 33.50 -15.22
C SER A 28 -9.92 33.44 -15.10
N THR A 29 -10.57 34.57 -15.18
CA THR A 29 -12.04 34.64 -15.27
C THR A 29 -12.47 35.17 -16.62
N VAL A 30 -13.55 34.63 -17.15
CA VAL A 30 -14.18 35.10 -18.39
C VAL A 30 -15.68 35.27 -18.17
N THR A 31 -16.26 36.27 -18.82
CA THR A 31 -17.72 36.48 -18.77
C THR A 31 -18.35 35.98 -20.05
N VAL A 32 -19.29 35.04 -19.93
CA VAL A 32 -20.09 34.51 -21.03
C VAL A 32 -21.55 34.68 -20.69
N ASP A 33 -22.28 35.40 -21.53
CA ASP A 33 -23.71 35.70 -21.34
C ASP A 33 -24.07 36.26 -19.96
N GLY A 34 -23.21 37.13 -19.43
CA GLY A 34 -23.38 37.73 -18.11
C GLY A 34 -23.03 36.85 -16.91
N ARG A 35 -22.57 35.61 -17.15
CA ARG A 35 -22.04 34.70 -16.12
C ARG A 35 -20.53 34.75 -16.10
N GLU A 36 -19.95 34.85 -14.91
CA GLU A 36 -18.52 34.75 -14.72
C GLU A 36 -18.12 33.28 -14.58
N LEU A 37 -17.20 32.83 -15.44
CA LEU A 37 -16.66 31.48 -15.44
C LEU A 37 -15.20 31.52 -15.02
N LEU A 38 -14.79 30.55 -14.23
CA LEU A 38 -13.39 30.25 -13.96
C LEU A 38 -12.80 29.54 -15.18
N LYS A 39 -11.87 30.19 -15.89
CA LYS A 39 -11.15 29.60 -16.99
C LYS A 39 -9.85 28.98 -16.51
N VAL A 40 -9.65 27.70 -16.80
CA VAL A 40 -8.44 26.94 -16.45
C VAL A 40 -7.80 26.40 -17.72
N GLU A 41 -6.56 26.80 -18.00
CA GLU A 41 -5.83 26.29 -19.15
C GLU A 41 -5.34 24.86 -18.91
N PRO A 42 -5.24 24.01 -19.95
CA PRO A 42 -4.80 22.61 -19.83
C PRO A 42 -3.44 22.45 -19.16
N GLU A 43 -2.52 23.40 -19.40
CA GLU A 43 -1.18 23.42 -18.80
C GLU A 43 -1.22 23.52 -17.27
N ALA A 44 -2.21 24.21 -16.71
CA ALA A 44 -2.40 24.27 -15.26
C ALA A 44 -2.82 22.92 -14.67
N LEU A 45 -3.69 22.17 -15.38
CA LEU A 45 -4.05 20.80 -15.00
C LEU A 45 -2.87 19.84 -15.14
N ARG A 46 -2.09 19.95 -16.22
CA ARG A 46 -0.88 19.17 -16.43
C ARG A 46 0.14 19.41 -15.32
N LEU A 47 0.45 20.67 -15.00
CA LEU A 47 1.36 21.05 -13.92
C LEU A 47 0.88 20.51 -12.58
N LEU A 48 -0.43 20.64 -12.29
CA LEU A 48 -1.01 20.16 -11.05
C LEU A 48 -0.86 18.64 -10.91
N ALA A 49 -1.21 17.87 -11.94
CA ALA A 49 -1.09 16.42 -11.91
C ALA A 49 0.37 15.97 -11.79
N GLN A 50 1.29 16.58 -12.53
CA GLN A 50 2.72 16.29 -12.44
C GLN A 50 3.25 16.53 -11.02
N THR A 51 2.93 17.68 -10.43
CA THR A 51 3.38 18.04 -9.08
C THR A 51 2.75 17.14 -8.02
N ALA A 52 1.45 16.83 -8.15
CA ALA A 52 0.76 15.96 -7.21
C ALA A 52 1.36 14.55 -7.18
N PHE A 53 1.65 13.95 -8.34
CA PHE A 53 2.26 12.61 -8.40
C PHE A 53 3.73 12.60 -8.00
N ASP A 54 4.46 13.70 -8.21
CA ASP A 54 5.80 13.87 -7.62
C ASP A 54 5.70 13.90 -6.08
N ASP A 55 4.85 14.76 -5.53
CA ASP A 55 4.68 14.92 -4.08
C ASP A 55 4.27 13.60 -3.40
N ILE A 56 3.18 12.96 -3.83
CA ILE A 56 2.69 11.74 -3.18
C ILE A 56 3.60 10.53 -3.36
N SER A 57 4.53 10.58 -4.31
CA SER A 57 5.55 9.53 -4.46
C SER A 57 6.70 9.66 -3.48
N HIS A 58 6.92 10.86 -2.92
CA HIS A 58 8.09 11.19 -2.12
C HIS A 58 7.77 11.73 -0.73
N LEU A 59 6.60 12.32 -0.53
CA LEU A 59 6.18 12.97 0.70
C LEU A 59 4.96 12.28 1.31
N LEU A 60 4.77 12.50 2.60
CA LEU A 60 3.64 11.98 3.37
C LEU A 60 2.90 13.12 4.08
N ARG A 61 1.67 12.86 4.47
CA ARG A 61 0.90 13.77 5.32
C ARG A 61 1.53 13.90 6.70
N PRO A 62 1.58 15.10 7.29
CA PRO A 62 2.06 15.29 8.66
C PRO A 62 1.36 14.39 9.68
N ALA A 63 0.04 14.21 9.54
CA ALA A 63 -0.75 13.36 10.43
C ALA A 63 -0.32 11.88 10.38
N HIS A 64 -0.02 11.34 9.19
CA HIS A 64 0.48 9.97 9.03
C HIS A 64 1.86 9.80 9.69
N LEU A 65 2.77 10.76 9.51
CA LEU A 65 4.08 10.74 10.15
C LEU A 65 3.98 10.83 11.69
N ALA A 66 3.06 11.66 12.19
CA ALA A 66 2.77 11.74 13.63
C ALA A 66 2.22 10.42 14.19
N GLN A 67 1.38 9.70 13.45
CA GLN A 67 0.90 8.37 13.83
C GLN A 67 2.05 7.35 13.88
N LEU A 68 2.96 7.35 12.90
CA LEU A 68 4.17 6.51 12.95
C LEU A 68 5.05 6.86 14.15
N ARG A 69 5.25 8.15 14.43
CA ARG A 69 6.01 8.61 15.59
C ARG A 69 5.38 8.14 16.90
N SER A 70 4.06 8.19 17.02
CA SER A 70 3.35 7.76 18.23
C SER A 70 3.58 6.28 18.57
N ILE A 71 3.88 5.43 17.59
CA ILE A 71 4.24 4.03 17.82
C ILE A 71 5.56 3.92 18.58
N LEU A 72 6.51 4.80 18.28
CA LEU A 72 7.81 4.82 18.97
C LEU A 72 7.66 5.31 20.41
N ASP A 73 6.77 6.25 20.66
CA ASP A 73 6.55 6.89 21.95
C ASP A 73 5.63 6.07 22.89
N ASP A 74 4.90 5.07 22.35
CA ASP A 74 4.01 4.23 23.15
C ASP A 74 4.79 3.14 23.91
N PRO A 75 4.79 3.15 25.26
CA PRO A 75 5.50 2.15 26.06
C PRO A 75 4.98 0.72 25.87
N GLU A 76 3.73 0.55 25.41
CA GLU A 76 3.13 -0.76 25.15
C GLU A 76 3.38 -1.28 23.73
N SER A 77 4.07 -0.52 22.87
CA SER A 77 4.44 -0.99 21.53
C SER A 77 5.38 -2.19 21.64
N SER A 78 5.17 -3.19 20.78
CA SER A 78 6.13 -4.27 20.64
C SER A 78 7.45 -3.74 20.03
N HIS A 79 8.55 -4.45 20.25
CA HIS A 79 9.83 -4.12 19.60
C HIS A 79 9.69 -4.13 18.07
N ASN A 80 8.94 -5.09 17.53
CA ASN A 80 8.71 -5.19 16.10
C ASN A 80 7.86 -4.04 15.56
N ASP A 81 6.81 -3.60 16.29
CA ASP A 81 6.04 -2.41 15.92
C ASP A 81 6.93 -1.16 15.85
N ARG A 82 7.78 -0.95 16.88
CA ARG A 82 8.72 0.17 16.93
C ARG A 82 9.74 0.12 15.79
N PHE A 83 10.31 -1.06 15.56
CA PHE A 83 11.28 -1.24 14.48
C PHE A 83 10.68 -0.92 13.10
N VAL A 84 9.50 -1.44 12.79
CA VAL A 84 8.81 -1.13 11.53
C VAL A 84 8.50 0.35 11.41
N ALA A 85 7.96 0.98 12.47
CA ALA A 85 7.65 2.42 12.47
C ALA A 85 8.90 3.27 12.25
N LEU A 86 10.02 2.94 12.89
CA LEU A 86 11.29 3.63 12.70
C LEU A 86 11.80 3.52 11.26
N GLU A 87 11.76 2.34 10.67
CA GLU A 87 12.20 2.14 9.29
C GLU A 87 11.28 2.87 8.29
N LEU A 88 9.98 2.97 8.57
CA LEU A 88 9.05 3.78 7.75
C LEU A 88 9.33 5.29 7.88
N LEU A 89 9.66 5.81 9.07
CA LEU A 89 10.07 7.21 9.26
C LEU A 89 11.41 7.52 8.56
N ARG A 90 12.40 6.63 8.68
CA ARG A 90 13.68 6.73 7.97
C ARG A 90 13.47 6.75 6.45
N ASN A 91 12.57 5.88 5.97
CA ASN A 91 12.18 5.84 4.57
C ASN A 91 11.57 7.16 4.09
N ALA A 92 10.66 7.74 4.87
CA ALA A 92 10.04 9.03 4.55
C ALA A 92 11.11 10.14 4.44
N ASN A 93 12.10 10.14 5.34
CA ASN A 93 13.19 11.10 5.32
C ASN A 93 14.09 10.95 4.07
N ILE A 94 14.40 9.72 3.64
CA ILE A 94 15.16 9.48 2.41
C ILE A 94 14.33 9.88 1.18
N ALA A 95 13.06 9.49 1.15
CA ALA A 95 12.18 9.78 0.03
C ALA A 95 11.94 11.28 -0.17
N SER A 96 11.91 12.08 0.91
CA SER A 96 11.73 13.55 0.81
C SER A 96 12.85 14.25 0.03
N GLY A 97 13.99 13.59 -0.17
CA GLY A 97 15.05 14.05 -1.09
C GLY A 97 14.70 13.97 -2.58
N ARG A 98 13.53 13.39 -2.94
CA ARG A 98 12.96 13.32 -4.31
C ARG A 98 13.85 12.61 -5.35
N VAL A 99 14.73 11.71 -4.89
CA VAL A 99 15.55 10.85 -5.75
C VAL A 99 15.02 9.42 -5.78
N LEU A 100 14.70 8.88 -4.61
CA LEU A 100 14.13 7.56 -4.44
C LEU A 100 12.67 7.69 -3.98
N PRO A 101 11.68 7.21 -4.74
CA PRO A 101 10.29 7.21 -4.27
C PRO A 101 10.14 6.35 -3.02
N GLY A 102 9.22 6.71 -2.14
CA GLY A 102 9.00 6.04 -0.86
C GLY A 102 8.66 4.55 -0.97
N CYS A 103 8.09 4.13 -2.11
CA CYS A 103 7.73 2.74 -2.37
C CYS A 103 8.23 2.31 -3.75
N GLN A 104 8.68 1.06 -3.89
CA GLN A 104 9.07 0.47 -5.18
C GLN A 104 7.87 0.27 -6.13
N ASP A 105 6.69 0.04 -5.59
CA ASP A 105 5.44 0.00 -6.35
C ASP A 105 4.83 1.40 -6.34
N THR A 106 5.17 2.21 -7.33
CA THR A 106 4.70 3.60 -7.40
C THR A 106 3.23 3.72 -7.81
N GLY A 107 2.61 2.60 -8.18
CA GLY A 107 1.16 2.40 -8.20
C GLY A 107 0.47 2.85 -9.48
N THR A 108 -0.82 2.56 -9.54
CA THR A 108 -1.75 3.09 -10.54
C THR A 108 -2.14 4.51 -10.15
N ALA A 109 -2.06 5.43 -11.09
CA ALA A 109 -2.53 6.80 -10.91
C ALA A 109 -4.07 6.87 -10.97
N ILE A 110 -4.66 7.51 -9.97
CA ILE A 110 -6.10 7.73 -9.86
C ILE A 110 -6.35 9.21 -9.58
N VAL A 111 -7.28 9.81 -10.31
CA VAL A 111 -7.74 11.18 -10.10
C VAL A 111 -9.25 11.18 -9.98
N MET A 112 -9.76 11.75 -8.90
CA MET A 112 -11.18 11.94 -8.68
C MET A 112 -11.46 13.43 -8.55
N GLY A 113 -12.18 14.00 -9.51
CA GLY A 113 -12.44 15.43 -9.62
C GLY A 113 -13.90 15.77 -9.38
N HIS A 114 -14.14 16.92 -8.73
CA HIS A 114 -15.42 17.60 -8.61
C HIS A 114 -15.29 18.96 -9.29
N LYS A 115 -15.86 19.09 -10.48
CA LYS A 115 -15.73 20.27 -11.33
C LYS A 115 -17.00 21.11 -11.23
N GLY A 116 -16.87 22.32 -10.72
CA GLY A 116 -17.96 23.27 -10.67
C GLY A 116 -18.51 23.58 -12.06
N GLU A 117 -19.83 23.76 -12.18
CA GLU A 117 -20.51 24.07 -13.46
C GLU A 117 -20.03 25.39 -14.10
N ASN A 118 -19.43 26.28 -13.31
CA ASN A 118 -18.84 27.53 -13.78
C ASN A 118 -17.33 27.43 -14.02
N VAL A 119 -16.76 26.22 -14.09
CA VAL A 119 -15.36 25.99 -14.43
C VAL A 119 -15.26 25.53 -15.89
N TRP A 120 -14.55 26.29 -16.69
CA TRP A 120 -14.34 26.01 -18.10
C TRP A 120 -12.87 25.78 -18.42
N THR A 121 -12.52 24.58 -18.88
CA THR A 121 -11.16 24.22 -19.30
C THR A 121 -10.95 24.34 -20.81
N GLY A 122 -12.01 24.28 -21.60
CA GLY A 122 -11.95 24.42 -23.06
C GLY A 122 -11.19 23.30 -23.77
N ALA A 123 -10.82 22.22 -23.04
CA ALA A 123 -10.05 21.08 -23.54
C ALA A 123 -10.51 19.80 -22.83
N ASP A 124 -9.92 18.67 -23.21
CA ASP A 124 -10.12 17.40 -22.53
C ASP A 124 -9.25 17.34 -21.25
N ASP A 125 -9.89 17.43 -20.09
CA ASP A 125 -9.23 17.40 -18.79
C ASP A 125 -8.47 16.07 -18.58
N GLY A 126 -9.01 14.96 -19.09
CA GLY A 126 -8.39 13.65 -19.02
C GLY A 126 -7.04 13.59 -19.74
N ILE A 127 -6.94 14.25 -20.90
CA ILE A 127 -5.68 14.34 -21.66
C ILE A 127 -4.66 15.17 -20.87
N ALA A 128 -5.04 16.35 -20.37
CA ALA A 128 -4.14 17.23 -19.65
C ALA A 128 -3.62 16.57 -18.35
N LEU A 129 -4.52 15.97 -17.56
CA LEU A 129 -4.15 15.23 -16.35
C LEU A 129 -3.26 14.02 -16.65
N SER A 130 -3.59 13.23 -17.69
CA SER A 130 -2.76 12.08 -18.10
C SER A 130 -1.37 12.49 -18.53
N GLN A 131 -1.21 13.63 -19.22
CA GLN A 131 0.10 14.15 -19.61
C GLN A 131 0.93 14.50 -18.37
N GLY A 132 0.34 15.17 -17.38
CA GLY A 132 1.04 15.48 -16.12
C GLY A 132 1.44 14.22 -15.34
N ILE A 133 0.58 13.20 -15.32
CA ILE A 133 0.90 11.89 -14.73
C ILE A 133 2.10 11.26 -15.45
N TYR A 134 2.04 11.20 -16.78
CA TYR A 134 3.13 10.68 -17.60
C TYR A 134 4.47 11.40 -17.29
N ASP A 135 4.45 12.73 -17.25
CA ASP A 135 5.63 13.55 -16.97
C ASP A 135 6.24 13.21 -15.60
N ALA A 136 5.42 13.03 -14.56
CA ALA A 136 5.90 12.63 -13.24
C ALA A 136 6.55 11.24 -13.27
N TYR A 137 5.88 10.24 -13.87
CA TYR A 137 6.40 8.87 -13.92
C TYR A 137 7.67 8.75 -14.78
N ASP A 138 7.82 9.58 -15.81
CA ASP A 138 9.01 9.60 -16.65
C ASP A 138 10.20 10.25 -15.95
N GLN A 139 9.99 11.42 -15.31
CA GLN A 139 11.06 12.28 -14.80
C GLN A 139 11.52 11.93 -13.37
N ARG A 140 10.73 11.17 -12.59
CA ARG A 140 10.96 10.92 -11.16
C ARG A 140 11.33 9.49 -10.78
N ASN A 141 11.92 8.74 -11.70
CA ASN A 141 12.34 7.35 -11.45
C ASN A 141 11.20 6.42 -10.97
N LEU A 142 9.94 6.75 -11.32
CA LEU A 142 8.78 5.98 -10.93
C LEU A 142 8.64 4.74 -11.84
N ARG A 143 8.14 3.65 -11.27
CA ARG A 143 7.99 2.38 -11.96
C ARG A 143 6.74 2.33 -12.82
N TYR A 144 6.86 1.90 -14.07
CA TYR A 144 5.72 1.59 -14.92
C TYR A 144 5.13 0.23 -14.54
N SER A 145 3.92 0.23 -14.01
CA SER A 145 3.23 -0.99 -13.52
C SER A 145 1.96 -1.32 -14.29
N GLN A 146 1.56 -0.48 -15.27
CA GLN A 146 0.37 -0.73 -16.07
C GLN A 146 0.67 -1.68 -17.22
N LEU A 147 -0.17 -2.71 -17.35
CA LEU A 147 -0.13 -3.68 -18.43
C LEU A 147 -1.29 -3.44 -19.39
N ALA A 148 -0.98 -3.38 -20.67
CA ALA A 148 -1.98 -3.30 -21.75
C ALA A 148 -2.36 -4.72 -22.17
N PRO A 149 -3.66 -5.08 -22.16
CA PRO A 149 -4.10 -6.33 -22.74
C PRO A 149 -4.04 -6.23 -24.28
N LEU A 150 -3.25 -7.08 -24.91
CA LEU A 150 -3.18 -7.18 -26.38
C LEU A 150 -4.28 -8.09 -26.91
N ASP A 151 -4.64 -9.09 -26.13
CA ASP A 151 -5.79 -9.99 -26.28
C ASP A 151 -6.23 -10.47 -24.89
N MET A 152 -7.06 -11.51 -24.79
CA MET A 152 -7.56 -12.04 -23.51
C MET A 152 -6.43 -12.60 -22.63
N PHE A 153 -5.32 -13.03 -23.17
CA PHE A 153 -4.27 -13.79 -22.47
C PHE A 153 -2.89 -13.13 -22.57
N THR A 154 -2.68 -12.21 -23.51
CA THR A 154 -1.39 -11.59 -23.78
C THR A 154 -1.40 -10.15 -23.29
N GLU A 155 -0.40 -9.81 -22.44
CA GLU A 155 -0.22 -8.47 -21.89
C GLU A 155 1.16 -7.91 -22.21
N LYS A 156 1.23 -6.58 -22.29
CA LYS A 156 2.49 -5.84 -22.46
C LYS A 156 2.51 -4.63 -21.53
N ASN A 157 3.65 -4.38 -20.90
CA ASN A 157 3.83 -3.13 -20.12
C ASN A 157 3.67 -1.93 -21.06
N THR A 158 2.87 -0.95 -20.64
CA THR A 158 2.56 0.24 -21.45
C THR A 158 3.76 1.16 -21.67
N GLY A 159 4.78 1.08 -20.79
CA GLY A 159 5.96 1.96 -20.85
C GLY A 159 5.66 3.42 -20.51
N SER A 160 4.48 3.70 -19.95
CA SER A 160 4.03 5.06 -19.62
C SER A 160 3.32 5.17 -18.28
N ASN A 161 2.99 4.02 -17.67
CA ASN A 161 2.09 3.89 -16.53
C ASN A 161 0.65 4.41 -16.79
N LEU A 162 0.27 4.56 -18.05
CA LEU A 162 -1.09 4.89 -18.47
C LEU A 162 -1.79 3.61 -19.00
N PRO A 163 -3.12 3.57 -19.04
CA PRO A 163 -4.05 4.64 -18.65
C PRO A 163 -4.13 4.83 -17.13
N ALA A 164 -4.42 6.06 -16.71
CA ALA A 164 -4.84 6.39 -15.36
C ALA A 164 -6.35 6.21 -15.21
N GLN A 165 -6.83 6.01 -13.98
CA GLN A 165 -8.25 6.13 -13.68
C GLN A 165 -8.57 7.60 -13.40
N ILE A 166 -9.33 8.26 -14.30
CA ILE A 166 -9.73 9.66 -14.13
C ILE A 166 -11.26 9.72 -14.15
N GLU A 167 -11.85 10.21 -13.07
CA GLU A 167 -13.29 10.38 -12.92
C GLU A 167 -13.56 11.82 -12.50
N ILE A 168 -14.37 12.54 -13.27
CA ILE A 168 -14.71 13.95 -13.00
C ILE A 168 -16.22 14.06 -12.92
N TYR A 169 -16.70 14.58 -11.80
CA TYR A 169 -18.12 14.83 -11.53
C TYR A 169 -18.42 16.31 -11.65
N ALA A 170 -19.52 16.63 -12.32
CA ALA A 170 -20.04 17.98 -12.36
C ALA A 170 -20.81 18.29 -11.07
N GLU A 171 -20.59 19.47 -10.50
CA GLU A 171 -21.32 19.96 -9.34
C GLU A 171 -21.56 21.47 -9.44
N PRO A 172 -22.48 22.04 -8.66
CA PRO A 172 -22.66 23.50 -8.60
C PRO A 172 -21.39 24.20 -8.09
N GLY A 173 -21.10 25.38 -8.63
CA GLY A 173 -20.01 26.22 -8.13
C GLY A 173 -19.01 26.65 -9.19
N ASP A 174 -17.93 27.25 -8.71
CA ASP A 174 -16.86 27.85 -9.50
C ASP A 174 -15.44 27.40 -9.03
N GLU A 175 -15.38 26.29 -8.32
CA GLU A 175 -14.14 25.64 -7.91
C GLU A 175 -13.97 24.28 -8.59
N TYR A 176 -12.73 23.83 -8.72
CA TYR A 176 -12.39 22.50 -9.22
C TYR A 176 -11.57 21.78 -8.17
N GLU A 177 -12.21 20.88 -7.42
CA GLU A 177 -11.55 20.02 -6.43
C GLU A 177 -11.06 18.73 -7.09
N LEU A 178 -9.84 18.30 -6.74
CA LEU A 178 -9.26 17.05 -7.22
C LEU A 178 -8.61 16.29 -6.06
N LEU A 179 -8.79 14.97 -6.08
CA LEU A 179 -8.09 14.04 -5.20
C LEU A 179 -7.18 13.16 -6.05
N PHE A 180 -5.88 13.24 -5.79
CA PHE A 180 -4.85 12.42 -6.43
C PHE A 180 -4.49 11.25 -5.53
N ILE A 181 -4.44 10.04 -6.09
CA ILE A 181 -4.12 8.80 -5.37
C ILE A 181 -3.16 7.95 -6.21
N ALA A 182 -2.11 7.42 -5.61
CA ALA A 182 -1.29 6.37 -6.19
C ALA A 182 -1.51 5.05 -5.46
N LYS A 183 -2.18 4.08 -6.12
CA LYS A 183 -2.56 2.81 -5.50
C LYS A 183 -1.66 1.68 -5.98
N GLY A 184 -0.79 1.16 -5.10
CA GLY A 184 0.04 -0.01 -5.38
C GLY A 184 -0.76 -1.31 -5.41
N GLY A 185 -0.22 -2.33 -6.10
CA GLY A 185 -0.86 -3.64 -6.26
C GLY A 185 -1.16 -4.33 -4.92
N GLY A 186 -0.29 -4.15 -3.91
CA GLY A 186 -0.53 -4.71 -2.57
C GLY A 186 -1.83 -4.19 -1.95
N SER A 187 -2.04 -2.88 -1.95
CA SER A 187 -3.26 -2.25 -1.45
C SER A 187 -4.47 -2.55 -2.33
N ALA A 188 -4.31 -2.53 -3.67
CA ALA A 188 -5.38 -2.84 -4.60
C ALA A 188 -5.94 -4.25 -4.39
N ASN A 189 -5.06 -5.24 -4.14
CA ASN A 189 -5.43 -6.62 -3.86
C ASN A 189 -6.09 -6.81 -2.47
N LYS A 190 -6.16 -5.78 -1.64
CA LYS A 190 -6.86 -5.78 -0.35
C LYS A 190 -8.12 -4.90 -0.39
N SER A 191 -8.79 -4.90 -1.54
CA SER A 191 -10.09 -4.28 -1.77
C SER A 191 -11.11 -5.38 -2.04
N PHE A 192 -12.13 -5.47 -1.18
CA PHE A 192 -13.11 -6.56 -1.21
C PHE A 192 -14.53 -6.00 -1.20
N LEU A 193 -15.40 -6.66 -1.95
CA LEU A 193 -16.83 -6.44 -1.91
C LEU A 193 -17.53 -7.74 -1.49
N TYR A 194 -18.30 -7.66 -0.43
CA TYR A 194 -19.13 -8.75 0.08
C TYR A 194 -20.60 -8.41 -0.15
N GLN A 195 -21.38 -9.39 -0.56
CA GLN A 195 -22.82 -9.26 -0.65
C GLN A 195 -23.44 -9.91 0.57
N GLU A 196 -23.86 -9.08 1.51
CA GLU A 196 -24.45 -9.48 2.77
C GLU A 196 -25.97 -9.27 2.79
N THR A 197 -26.59 -9.58 3.90
CA THR A 197 -28.03 -9.38 4.11
C THR A 197 -28.26 -8.43 5.27
N LYS A 198 -29.54 -8.03 5.47
CA LYS A 198 -29.95 -7.26 6.66
C LYS A 198 -29.54 -7.93 7.98
N ALA A 199 -29.34 -9.25 8.00
CA ALA A 199 -28.91 -9.99 9.19
C ALA A 199 -27.54 -9.51 9.74
N LEU A 200 -26.70 -8.92 8.89
CA LEU A 200 -25.43 -8.31 9.32
C LEU A 200 -25.63 -7.02 10.14
N LEU A 201 -26.76 -6.32 9.97
CA LEU A 201 -26.99 -4.99 10.55
C LEU A 201 -27.44 -5.10 12.03
N ASN A 202 -26.59 -5.69 12.85
CA ASN A 202 -26.64 -5.65 14.31
C ASN A 202 -25.20 -5.70 14.87
N PRO A 203 -24.94 -5.15 16.06
CA PRO A 203 -23.57 -5.01 16.57
C PRO A 203 -22.80 -6.34 16.64
N LYS A 204 -23.44 -7.41 17.12
CA LYS A 204 -22.78 -8.71 17.28
C LYS A 204 -22.31 -9.30 15.95
N SER A 205 -23.19 -9.34 14.95
CA SER A 205 -22.87 -9.92 13.66
C SER A 205 -21.85 -9.06 12.90
N LEU A 206 -21.97 -7.73 12.97
CA LEU A 206 -21.09 -6.83 12.28
C LEU A 206 -19.67 -6.86 12.85
N LEU A 207 -19.50 -6.89 14.18
CA LEU A 207 -18.19 -6.99 14.81
C LEU A 207 -17.53 -8.35 14.54
N ALA A 208 -18.29 -9.45 14.58
CA ALA A 208 -17.77 -10.77 14.23
C ALA A 208 -17.31 -10.84 12.77
N PHE A 209 -18.09 -10.27 11.85
CA PHE A 209 -17.70 -10.12 10.44
C PHE A 209 -16.43 -9.27 10.31
N ALA A 210 -16.38 -8.11 10.95
CA ALA A 210 -15.21 -7.23 10.90
C ALA A 210 -13.96 -7.96 11.41
N GLU A 211 -14.01 -8.64 12.55
CA GLU A 211 -12.87 -9.40 13.09
C GLU A 211 -12.37 -10.46 12.10
N GLU A 212 -13.27 -11.26 11.53
CA GLU A 212 -12.91 -12.27 10.52
C GLU A 212 -12.19 -11.64 9.33
N LYS A 213 -12.75 -10.53 8.81
CA LYS A 213 -12.21 -9.88 7.62
C LYS A 213 -10.90 -9.14 7.91
N MET A 214 -10.75 -8.49 9.07
CA MET A 214 -9.47 -7.86 9.47
C MET A 214 -8.35 -8.89 9.55
N ARG A 215 -8.59 -10.05 10.16
CA ARG A 215 -7.61 -11.14 10.18
C ARG A 215 -7.23 -11.61 8.76
N SER A 216 -8.18 -11.69 7.84
CA SER A 216 -7.96 -12.15 6.46
C SER A 216 -7.18 -11.15 5.58
N ILE A 217 -7.15 -9.86 5.92
CA ILE A 217 -6.35 -8.87 5.20
C ILE A 217 -4.87 -9.24 5.25
N GLY A 218 -4.36 -9.62 6.43
CA GLY A 218 -2.95 -9.96 6.63
C GLY A 218 -2.02 -8.78 6.39
N THR A 219 -0.75 -9.06 6.11
CA THR A 219 0.32 -8.04 6.02
C THR A 219 0.81 -7.73 4.61
N ALA A 220 0.26 -8.38 3.59
CA ALA A 220 0.74 -8.26 2.20
C ALA A 220 0.65 -6.83 1.61
N ALA A 221 -0.25 -5.99 2.13
CA ALA A 221 -0.38 -4.59 1.73
C ALA A 221 0.44 -3.61 2.60
N CYS A 222 1.29 -4.09 3.50
CA CYS A 222 2.18 -3.29 4.37
C CYS A 222 1.43 -2.43 5.40
N PRO A 223 0.97 -3.01 6.51
CA PRO A 223 0.47 -2.23 7.65
C PRO A 223 1.60 -1.39 8.30
N PRO A 224 1.27 -0.41 9.15
CA PRO A 224 -0.05 -0.03 9.65
C PRO A 224 -0.97 0.53 8.57
N TYR A 225 -2.26 0.17 8.62
CA TYR A 225 -3.24 0.54 7.61
C TYR A 225 -4.11 1.72 8.03
N HIS A 226 -4.55 2.53 7.04
CA HIS A 226 -5.80 3.28 7.14
C HIS A 226 -6.90 2.39 6.56
N LEU A 227 -7.76 1.86 7.43
CA LEU A 227 -8.80 0.91 7.07
C LEU A 227 -10.11 1.61 6.75
N ALA A 228 -10.81 1.15 5.73
CA ALA A 228 -12.14 1.62 5.38
C ALA A 228 -13.12 0.45 5.28
N LEU A 229 -14.20 0.49 6.05
CA LEU A 229 -15.34 -0.40 5.98
C LEU A 229 -16.57 0.41 5.58
N VAL A 230 -17.20 0.05 4.48
CA VAL A 230 -18.39 0.74 3.96
C VAL A 230 -19.56 -0.24 3.92
N ILE A 231 -20.67 0.15 4.54
CA ILE A 231 -21.86 -0.70 4.67
C ILE A 231 -23.02 -0.07 3.93
N GLY A 232 -23.54 -0.77 2.95
CA GLY A 232 -24.56 -0.28 2.03
C GLY A 232 -23.97 0.37 0.79
N GLY A 233 -24.82 0.96 -0.02
CA GLY A 233 -24.53 1.64 -1.27
C GLY A 233 -25.72 1.51 -2.22
N PRO A 234 -25.97 2.52 -3.06
CA PRO A 234 -26.98 2.44 -4.12
C PRO A 234 -26.57 1.45 -5.22
N SER A 235 -25.27 1.17 -5.35
CA SER A 235 -24.71 0.13 -6.21
C SER A 235 -23.43 -0.46 -5.58
N ALA A 236 -23.03 -1.64 -6.03
CA ALA A 236 -21.78 -2.29 -5.65
C ALA A 236 -20.55 -1.42 -6.00
N GLU A 237 -20.56 -0.80 -7.18
CA GLU A 237 -19.54 0.13 -7.63
C GLU A 237 -19.40 1.33 -6.67
N PHE A 238 -20.52 1.93 -6.29
CA PHE A 238 -20.51 3.09 -5.39
C PHE A 238 -20.00 2.72 -4.00
N THR A 239 -20.30 1.51 -3.51
CA THR A 239 -19.73 0.98 -2.26
C THR A 239 -18.21 0.94 -2.33
N MET A 240 -17.64 0.38 -3.40
CA MET A 240 -16.18 0.29 -3.58
C MET A 240 -15.51 1.64 -3.83
N LYS A 241 -16.19 2.56 -4.53
CA LYS A 241 -15.74 3.95 -4.66
C LYS A 241 -15.65 4.63 -3.29
N THR A 242 -16.66 4.44 -2.45
CA THR A 242 -16.69 4.99 -1.09
C THR A 242 -15.58 4.41 -0.22
N VAL A 243 -15.24 3.11 -0.35
CA VAL A 243 -14.07 2.50 0.31
C VAL A 243 -12.79 3.25 -0.05
N LYS A 244 -12.59 3.53 -1.33
CA LYS A 244 -11.42 4.27 -1.82
C LYS A 244 -11.35 5.66 -1.19
N LEU A 245 -12.44 6.42 -1.24
CA LEU A 245 -12.54 7.76 -0.66
C LEU A 245 -12.32 7.75 0.87
N ALA A 246 -12.94 6.83 1.58
CA ALA A 246 -12.79 6.70 3.03
C ALA A 246 -11.35 6.36 3.43
N SER A 247 -10.67 5.48 2.69
CA SER A 247 -9.28 5.09 2.95
C SER A 247 -8.27 6.22 2.75
N THR A 248 -8.66 7.34 2.12
CA THR A 248 -7.83 8.53 1.91
C THR A 248 -8.18 9.69 2.84
N HIS A 249 -9.08 9.47 3.82
CA HIS A 249 -9.62 10.51 4.71
C HIS A 249 -10.52 11.56 4.04
N TYR A 250 -10.83 11.39 2.75
CA TYR A 250 -11.68 12.33 1.99
C TYR A 250 -13.08 12.52 2.58
N LEU A 251 -13.58 11.51 3.31
CA LEU A 251 -14.91 11.50 3.92
C LEU A 251 -14.91 11.79 5.43
N ASP A 252 -13.80 12.30 5.99
CA ASP A 252 -13.65 12.51 7.43
C ASP A 252 -14.60 13.57 8.01
N THR A 253 -15.08 14.48 7.17
CA THR A 253 -16.02 15.54 7.55
C THR A 253 -17.50 15.17 7.35
N LEU A 254 -17.81 13.91 7.02
CA LEU A 254 -19.20 13.46 6.98
C LEU A 254 -19.88 13.58 8.35
N PRO A 255 -21.21 13.78 8.38
CA PRO A 255 -21.98 13.71 9.63
C PRO A 255 -21.79 12.37 10.35
N THR A 256 -22.05 12.35 11.65
CA THR A 256 -21.96 11.13 12.49
C THR A 256 -23.30 10.42 12.69
N SER A 257 -24.34 10.88 12.00
CA SER A 257 -25.68 10.26 12.01
C SER A 257 -26.34 10.35 10.64
N GLY A 258 -27.16 9.37 10.32
CA GLY A 258 -28.02 9.38 9.14
C GLY A 258 -29.26 10.28 9.31
N ASN A 259 -30.06 10.35 8.25
CA ASN A 259 -31.39 10.97 8.25
C ASN A 259 -32.37 10.12 7.41
N GLU A 260 -33.65 10.50 7.43
CA GLU A 260 -34.71 9.81 6.68
C GLU A 260 -34.60 9.96 5.16
N HIS A 261 -33.78 10.91 4.67
CA HIS A 261 -33.62 11.23 3.26
C HIS A 261 -32.43 10.50 2.59
N GLY A 262 -31.65 9.72 3.35
CA GLY A 262 -30.59 8.87 2.80
C GLY A 262 -29.19 9.47 2.85
N ARG A 263 -28.90 10.37 3.79
CA ARG A 263 -27.57 10.93 4.03
C ARG A 263 -26.59 9.86 4.47
N ALA A 264 -25.42 9.80 3.85
CA ALA A 264 -24.29 9.01 4.33
C ALA A 264 -23.74 9.56 5.66
N PHE A 265 -23.18 8.70 6.49
CA PHE A 265 -22.58 9.13 7.75
C PHE A 265 -21.39 8.24 8.16
N ARG A 266 -20.52 8.78 9.03
CA ARG A 266 -19.49 8.03 9.75
C ARG A 266 -20.04 7.50 11.07
N ASP A 267 -19.79 6.24 11.36
CA ASP A 267 -20.13 5.64 12.64
C ASP A 267 -18.90 5.59 13.55
N LEU A 268 -18.70 6.64 14.34
CA LEU A 268 -17.51 6.80 15.19
C LEU A 268 -17.44 5.73 16.29
N GLU A 269 -18.57 5.24 16.79
CA GLU A 269 -18.59 4.17 17.78
C GLU A 269 -18.11 2.84 17.17
N MET A 270 -18.59 2.53 15.98
CA MET A 270 -18.16 1.34 15.24
C MET A 270 -16.68 1.44 14.79
N GLU A 271 -16.22 2.65 14.41
CA GLU A 271 -14.79 2.90 14.13
C GLU A 271 -13.92 2.54 15.34
N ALA A 272 -14.28 3.00 16.53
CA ALA A 272 -13.55 2.71 17.77
C ALA A 272 -13.55 1.21 18.10
N GLN A 273 -14.69 0.53 17.99
CA GLN A 273 -14.81 -0.90 18.27
C GLN A 273 -13.98 -1.75 17.28
N ILE A 274 -13.99 -1.43 15.99
CA ILE A 274 -13.18 -2.14 14.99
C ILE A 274 -11.71 -1.82 15.16
N PHE A 275 -11.35 -0.60 15.53
CA PHE A 275 -9.97 -0.24 15.84
C PHE A 275 -9.44 -1.05 17.02
N ASP A 276 -10.24 -1.26 18.08
CA ASP A 276 -9.87 -2.13 19.19
C ASP A 276 -9.69 -3.59 18.75
N ILE A 277 -10.52 -4.09 17.83
CA ILE A 277 -10.29 -5.39 17.21
C ILE A 277 -8.91 -5.42 16.54
N CYS A 278 -8.58 -4.42 15.72
CA CYS A 278 -7.30 -4.33 15.01
C CYS A 278 -6.10 -4.37 15.98
N ARG A 279 -6.21 -3.70 17.12
CA ARG A 279 -5.15 -3.69 18.16
C ARG A 279 -4.98 -5.05 18.84
N ASN A 280 -6.04 -5.84 18.93
CA ASN A 280 -6.06 -7.10 19.67
C ASN A 280 -5.85 -8.36 18.82
N ILE A 281 -5.84 -8.25 17.49
CA ILE A 281 -5.57 -9.43 16.63
C ILE A 281 -4.11 -9.90 16.65
N GLY A 282 -3.19 -9.11 17.19
CA GLY A 282 -1.79 -9.49 17.41
C GLY A 282 -0.88 -9.41 16.19
N ILE A 283 -1.39 -9.05 15.00
CA ILE A 283 -0.59 -8.95 13.77
C ILE A 283 0.40 -7.78 13.84
N GLY A 284 0.01 -6.66 14.45
CA GLY A 284 0.83 -5.47 14.57
C GLY A 284 1.21 -4.85 13.23
N ALA A 285 2.26 -4.04 13.27
CA ALA A 285 2.85 -3.40 12.09
C ALA A 285 3.73 -4.40 11.31
N GLN A 286 3.21 -5.56 10.92
CA GLN A 286 3.76 -6.65 10.09
C GLN A 286 4.32 -7.88 10.84
N PHE A 287 4.97 -7.73 11.99
CA PHE A 287 5.70 -8.84 12.64
C PHE A 287 5.31 -9.04 14.11
N GLY A 288 4.04 -8.82 14.45
CA GLY A 288 3.50 -8.95 15.79
C GLY A 288 3.45 -7.63 16.57
N GLY A 289 2.37 -7.45 17.30
CA GLY A 289 2.11 -6.26 18.09
C GLY A 289 0.66 -5.79 17.97
N LYS A 290 0.43 -4.51 18.22
CA LYS A 290 -0.92 -3.92 18.24
C LYS A 290 -1.21 -2.92 17.09
N TYR A 291 -0.20 -2.51 16.34
CA TYR A 291 -0.33 -1.45 15.33
C TYR A 291 -0.64 -1.98 13.91
N PHE A 292 -1.66 -2.85 13.82
CA PHE A 292 -2.17 -3.32 12.52
C PHE A 292 -2.81 -2.19 11.69
N ALA A 293 -3.44 -1.23 12.35
CA ALA A 293 -4.03 -0.06 11.73
C ALA A 293 -3.63 1.22 12.46
N HIS A 294 -3.48 2.31 11.72
CA HIS A 294 -3.40 3.66 12.25
C HIS A 294 -4.77 4.15 12.69
N ASP A 295 -5.78 3.87 11.89
CA ASP A 295 -7.16 4.24 12.12
C ASP A 295 -8.11 3.40 11.26
N VAL A 296 -9.42 3.54 11.56
CA VAL A 296 -10.51 2.88 10.86
C VAL A 296 -11.55 3.92 10.48
N ARG A 297 -12.11 3.82 9.28
CA ARG A 297 -13.28 4.57 8.84
C ARG A 297 -14.43 3.62 8.60
N VAL A 298 -15.57 3.88 9.22
CA VAL A 298 -16.81 3.12 9.00
C VAL A 298 -17.86 4.07 8.41
N ILE A 299 -18.19 3.86 7.15
CA ILE A 299 -19.16 4.66 6.42
C ILE A 299 -20.44 3.87 6.22
N ARG A 300 -21.56 4.46 6.58
CA ARG A 300 -22.89 3.91 6.35
C ARG A 300 -23.59 4.66 5.22
N LEU A 301 -23.97 3.90 4.18
CA LEU A 301 -24.66 4.41 3.00
C LEU A 301 -26.13 3.93 2.97
N PRO A 302 -27.04 4.67 2.31
CA PRO A 302 -28.33 4.12 1.94
C PRO A 302 -28.13 2.92 1.01
N ARG A 303 -29.09 2.00 0.99
CA ARG A 303 -29.03 0.78 0.20
C ARG A 303 -30.38 0.38 -0.36
N HIS A 304 -30.39 -0.44 -1.40
CA HIS A 304 -31.60 -1.15 -1.81
C HIS A 304 -32.02 -2.13 -0.71
N GLY A 305 -33.33 -2.21 -0.45
CA GLY A 305 -33.86 -3.04 0.65
C GLY A 305 -33.47 -4.52 0.59
N ALA A 306 -33.31 -5.06 -0.62
CA ALA A 306 -32.96 -6.46 -0.86
C ALA A 306 -31.46 -6.74 -0.97
N SER A 307 -30.58 -5.73 -0.87
CA SER A 307 -29.14 -5.90 -0.93
C SER A 307 -28.44 -5.21 0.24
N CYS A 308 -27.30 -5.74 0.66
CA CYS A 308 -26.45 -5.13 1.68
C CYS A 308 -24.98 -5.32 1.28
N PRO A 309 -24.51 -4.55 0.29
CA PRO A 309 -23.10 -4.61 -0.07
C PRO A 309 -22.25 -4.10 1.09
N VAL A 310 -21.12 -4.76 1.34
CA VAL A 310 -20.12 -4.35 2.32
C VAL A 310 -18.78 -4.27 1.63
N GLY A 311 -18.21 -3.09 1.58
CA GLY A 311 -16.88 -2.85 1.01
C GLY A 311 -15.82 -2.76 2.09
N LEU A 312 -14.66 -3.35 1.84
CA LEU A 312 -13.51 -3.28 2.72
C LEU A 312 -12.26 -2.95 1.89
N GLY A 313 -11.44 -2.03 2.37
CA GLY A 313 -10.19 -1.70 1.73
C GLY A 313 -9.21 -0.97 2.63
N VAL A 314 -8.01 -0.76 2.11
CA VAL A 314 -6.92 -0.16 2.87
C VAL A 314 -6.17 0.91 2.07
N SER A 315 -5.65 1.94 2.76
CA SER A 315 -4.44 2.64 2.39
C SER A 315 -3.29 2.07 3.22
N CYS A 316 -2.17 1.75 2.58
CA CYS A 316 -1.02 1.10 3.24
C CYS A 316 -0.09 2.14 3.88
N ALA A 317 0.99 1.67 4.52
CA ALA A 317 1.99 2.52 5.14
C ALA A 317 2.68 3.53 4.20
N ALA A 318 2.49 3.42 2.88
CA ALA A 318 2.96 4.42 1.92
C ALA A 318 2.03 5.64 1.77
N ASP A 319 0.77 5.52 2.14
CA ASP A 319 -0.26 6.58 2.28
C ASP A 319 -0.20 7.70 1.21
N ARG A 320 -0.31 7.32 -0.07
CA ARG A 320 -0.01 8.19 -1.21
C ARG A 320 -1.28 8.84 -1.78
N GLN A 321 -1.66 9.96 -1.23
CA GLN A 321 -2.75 10.79 -1.73
C GLN A 321 -2.54 12.26 -1.38
N ALA A 322 -3.11 13.14 -2.18
CA ALA A 322 -3.16 14.57 -1.93
C ALA A 322 -4.43 15.19 -2.52
N LEU A 323 -4.98 16.15 -1.80
CA LEU A 323 -6.06 17.02 -2.28
C LEU A 323 -5.51 18.20 -3.05
N ALA A 324 -6.27 18.67 -4.02
CA ALA A 324 -5.97 19.88 -4.74
C ALA A 324 -7.26 20.65 -5.06
N LYS A 325 -7.12 21.94 -5.28
CA LYS A 325 -8.21 22.77 -5.76
C LYS A 325 -7.72 23.87 -6.69
N ILE A 326 -8.56 24.22 -7.63
CA ILE A 326 -8.36 25.36 -8.51
C ILE A 326 -9.50 26.33 -8.24
N THR A 327 -9.14 27.54 -7.89
CA THR A 327 -10.06 28.65 -7.60
C THR A 327 -9.64 29.87 -8.41
N ARG A 328 -10.35 30.98 -8.26
CA ARG A 328 -9.99 32.26 -8.89
C ARG A 328 -8.60 32.77 -8.49
N ASP A 329 -8.11 32.33 -7.32
CA ASP A 329 -6.81 32.73 -6.79
C ASP A 329 -5.64 31.91 -7.36
N GLY A 330 -5.92 30.82 -8.07
CA GLY A 330 -4.91 29.96 -8.69
C GLY A 330 -5.10 28.48 -8.42
N VAL A 331 -4.01 27.73 -8.60
CA VAL A 331 -3.90 26.29 -8.43
C VAL A 331 -3.25 25.98 -7.09
N PHE A 332 -3.89 25.15 -6.29
CA PHE A 332 -3.47 24.78 -4.95
C PHE A 332 -3.36 23.27 -4.79
N LEU A 333 -2.33 22.82 -4.09
CA LEU A 333 -2.09 21.43 -3.75
C LEU A 333 -1.92 21.28 -2.24
N GLU A 334 -2.43 20.20 -1.66
CA GLU A 334 -2.25 19.86 -0.24
C GLU A 334 -0.76 19.94 0.14
N GLN A 335 -0.48 20.59 1.28
CA GLN A 335 0.86 20.69 1.80
C GLN A 335 1.23 19.40 2.51
N LEU A 336 2.05 18.57 1.87
CA LEU A 336 2.67 17.40 2.47
C LEU A 336 3.95 17.80 3.21
N GLU A 337 4.46 16.91 4.05
CA GLU A 337 5.63 17.17 4.90
C GLU A 337 6.95 17.08 4.11
N GLU A 338 7.67 18.17 4.03
CA GLU A 338 8.97 18.25 3.34
C GLU A 338 10.16 17.95 4.26
N ASN A 339 9.96 17.97 5.59
CA ASN A 339 10.99 17.67 6.58
C ASN A 339 10.59 16.53 7.53
N PRO A 340 10.45 15.29 7.03
CA PRO A 340 10.09 14.14 7.87
C PRO A 340 11.09 13.84 8.99
N ALA A 341 12.33 14.36 8.90
CA ALA A 341 13.35 14.18 9.93
C ALA A 341 12.90 14.65 11.31
N GLN A 342 12.00 15.62 11.40
CA GLN A 342 11.46 16.10 12.69
C GLN A 342 10.66 15.05 13.46
N TYR A 343 10.19 13.98 12.80
CA TYR A 343 9.48 12.86 13.43
C TYR A 343 10.42 11.74 13.86
N LEU A 344 11.71 11.78 13.50
CA LEU A 344 12.68 10.81 13.97
C LEU A 344 12.98 11.03 15.46
N PRO A 345 13.24 9.96 16.23
CA PRO A 345 13.66 10.12 17.62
C PRO A 345 15.05 10.76 17.70
N GLU A 346 15.30 11.54 18.76
CA GLU A 346 16.62 12.16 19.02
C GLU A 346 17.69 11.14 19.40
N VAL A 347 17.30 9.90 19.69
CA VAL A 347 18.14 8.85 20.23
C VAL A 347 18.82 8.06 19.11
N THR A 348 20.11 7.77 19.28
CA THR A 348 20.89 6.98 18.33
C THR A 348 20.34 5.57 18.18
N THR A 349 20.53 5.00 16.98
CA THR A 349 20.13 3.64 16.57
C THR A 349 20.50 2.57 17.60
N GLU A 350 21.61 2.75 18.34
CA GLU A 350 22.14 1.83 19.34
C GLU A 350 21.21 1.60 20.54
N GLN A 351 20.38 2.57 20.92
CA GLN A 351 19.46 2.44 22.07
C GLN A 351 18.12 1.79 21.73
N LEU A 352 17.76 1.72 20.44
CA LEU A 352 16.58 0.99 19.95
C LEU A 352 16.93 -0.41 19.43
N ASP A 353 18.23 -0.68 19.22
CA ASP A 353 18.79 -1.96 18.75
C ASP A 353 19.19 -2.92 19.89
N ASP A 354 18.84 -2.65 21.15
CA ASP A 354 19.21 -3.45 22.34
C ASP A 354 18.69 -4.91 22.34
N GLU A 355 17.99 -5.34 21.30
CA GLU A 355 17.66 -6.75 21.08
C GLU A 355 18.70 -7.44 20.18
N GLU A 356 19.04 -8.66 20.57
CA GLU A 356 19.98 -9.55 19.90
C GLU A 356 19.54 -9.85 18.47
N VAL A 357 20.00 -9.04 17.49
CA VAL A 357 19.80 -9.29 16.06
C VAL A 357 20.73 -10.40 15.61
N VAL A 358 20.15 -11.45 15.06
CA VAL A 358 20.92 -12.57 14.51
C VAL A 358 21.49 -12.19 13.14
N ARG A 359 22.82 -12.16 13.02
CA ARG A 359 23.52 -11.86 11.77
C ARG A 359 23.72 -13.13 10.96
N ILE A 360 23.27 -13.13 9.72
CA ILE A 360 23.42 -14.24 8.77
C ILE A 360 24.31 -13.80 7.61
N ASP A 361 25.45 -14.48 7.47
CA ASP A 361 26.36 -14.32 6.35
C ASP A 361 25.91 -15.21 5.17
N LEU A 362 25.42 -14.57 4.11
CA LEU A 362 24.90 -15.22 2.91
C LEU A 362 26.01 -15.68 1.92
N ASN A 363 27.28 -15.36 2.21
CA ASN A 363 28.42 -15.89 1.45
C ASN A 363 28.72 -17.37 1.78
N ARG A 364 28.13 -17.89 2.86
CA ARG A 364 28.29 -19.29 3.27
C ARG A 364 27.48 -20.22 2.37
N PRO A 365 27.88 -21.51 2.24
CA PRO A 365 27.08 -22.50 1.55
C PRO A 365 25.65 -22.60 2.10
N MET A 366 24.66 -22.81 1.23
CA MET A 366 23.24 -22.89 1.62
C MET A 366 22.99 -23.86 2.78
N ALA A 367 23.66 -25.02 2.80
CA ALA A 367 23.51 -26.00 3.89
C ALA A 367 23.91 -25.43 5.26
N GLU A 368 24.92 -24.55 5.31
CA GLU A 368 25.32 -23.90 6.54
C GLU A 368 24.36 -22.77 6.96
N ILE A 369 23.81 -22.02 5.98
CA ILE A 369 22.79 -21.01 6.21
C ILE A 369 21.54 -21.65 6.81
N LEU A 370 21.06 -22.75 6.24
CA LEU A 370 19.90 -23.50 6.73
C LEU A 370 20.15 -24.03 8.16
N ALA A 371 21.33 -24.58 8.42
CA ALA A 371 21.70 -25.06 9.75
C ALA A 371 21.78 -23.94 10.80
N GLU A 372 22.17 -22.73 10.39
CA GLU A 372 22.18 -21.57 11.26
C GLU A 372 20.75 -21.11 11.56
N LEU A 373 19.92 -20.90 10.53
CA LEU A 373 18.53 -20.47 10.67
C LEU A 373 17.70 -21.45 11.53
N SER A 374 17.96 -22.76 11.44
CA SER A 374 17.25 -23.79 12.21
C SER A 374 17.41 -23.68 13.73
N LYS A 375 18.36 -22.89 14.22
CA LYS A 375 18.58 -22.67 15.65
C LYS A 375 17.60 -21.67 16.26
N TYR A 376 16.93 -20.88 15.44
CA TYR A 376 16.11 -19.75 15.89
C TYR A 376 14.62 -19.98 15.62
N PRO A 377 13.74 -19.55 16.53
CA PRO A 377 12.30 -19.68 16.34
C PRO A 377 11.74 -18.66 15.33
N VAL A 378 10.49 -18.86 14.92
CA VAL A 378 9.73 -17.84 14.17
C VAL A 378 9.66 -16.53 14.95
N ALA A 379 9.50 -15.41 14.25
CA ALA A 379 9.58 -14.02 14.71
C ALA A 379 11.00 -13.53 15.10
N THR A 380 12.05 -14.35 15.01
CA THR A 380 13.41 -13.89 15.22
C THR A 380 13.81 -12.84 14.17
N ARG A 381 14.36 -11.71 14.63
CA ARG A 381 14.90 -10.65 13.76
C ARG A 381 16.28 -11.00 13.26
N LEU A 382 16.48 -10.83 11.96
CA LEU A 382 17.73 -11.14 11.27
C LEU A 382 18.33 -9.89 10.62
N SER A 383 19.65 -9.86 10.51
CA SER A 383 20.41 -8.97 9.64
C SER A 383 21.16 -9.81 8.61
N LEU A 384 20.84 -9.64 7.33
CA LEU A 384 21.36 -10.45 6.25
C LEU A 384 22.44 -9.68 5.49
N SER A 385 23.60 -10.30 5.22
CA SER A 385 24.68 -9.70 4.42
C SER A 385 25.25 -10.70 3.43
N GLY A 386 25.41 -10.30 2.16
CA GLY A 386 25.93 -11.12 1.07
C GLY A 386 24.98 -11.22 -0.13
N PRO A 387 25.19 -12.21 -1.04
CA PRO A 387 24.44 -12.31 -2.29
C PRO A 387 23.03 -12.88 -2.12
N MET A 388 22.08 -12.33 -2.89
CA MET A 388 20.71 -12.84 -3.05
C MET A 388 20.33 -12.90 -4.53
N ILE A 389 19.47 -13.84 -4.89
CA ILE A 389 18.80 -13.86 -6.19
C ILE A 389 17.44 -13.16 -6.05
N VAL A 390 17.15 -12.24 -6.97
CA VAL A 390 15.84 -11.59 -7.06
C VAL A 390 15.08 -12.23 -8.21
N ALA A 391 13.93 -12.82 -7.90
CA ALA A 391 13.04 -13.43 -8.88
C ALA A 391 11.60 -13.39 -8.38
N ARG A 392 10.66 -13.11 -9.26
CA ARG A 392 9.23 -13.08 -8.91
C ARG A 392 8.37 -13.68 -10.05
N ASP A 393 7.15 -13.26 -10.21
CA ASP A 393 6.08 -13.92 -10.99
C ASP A 393 6.53 -14.54 -12.31
N ILE A 394 6.97 -13.73 -13.30
CA ILE A 394 7.36 -14.25 -14.63
C ILE A 394 8.64 -15.09 -14.54
N ALA A 395 9.60 -14.66 -13.71
CA ALA A 395 10.82 -15.43 -13.51
C ALA A 395 10.53 -16.85 -12.93
N HIS A 396 9.61 -16.94 -11.95
CA HIS A 396 9.18 -18.24 -11.41
C HIS A 396 8.50 -19.12 -12.47
N ALA A 397 7.64 -18.52 -13.31
CA ALA A 397 7.03 -19.24 -14.43
C ALA A 397 8.09 -19.77 -15.39
N LYS A 398 9.10 -18.97 -15.74
CA LYS A 398 10.22 -19.38 -16.61
C LYS A 398 11.06 -20.51 -16.00
N LEU A 399 11.34 -20.45 -14.70
CA LEU A 399 12.06 -21.52 -14.01
C LEU A 399 11.24 -22.82 -13.97
N LYS A 400 9.91 -22.71 -13.79
CA LYS A 400 9.03 -23.87 -13.88
C LYS A 400 8.99 -24.47 -15.28
N GLU A 401 8.91 -23.65 -16.34
CA GLU A 401 8.97 -24.12 -17.73
C GLU A 401 10.23 -24.97 -17.99
N ARG A 402 11.39 -24.60 -17.43
CA ARG A 402 12.63 -25.39 -17.52
C ARG A 402 12.49 -26.77 -16.89
N ILE A 403 11.95 -26.83 -15.66
CA ILE A 403 11.71 -28.09 -14.97
C ILE A 403 10.74 -28.96 -15.76
N ASP A 404 9.64 -28.40 -16.25
CA ASP A 404 8.64 -29.11 -17.05
C ASP A 404 9.25 -29.64 -18.38
N GLY A 405 10.24 -28.92 -18.93
CA GLY A 405 11.04 -29.30 -20.09
C GLY A 405 12.14 -30.35 -19.78
N GLY A 406 12.28 -30.77 -18.53
CA GLY A 406 13.29 -31.75 -18.10
C GLY A 406 14.67 -31.15 -17.80
N GLU A 407 14.80 -29.83 -17.73
CA GLU A 407 16.02 -29.14 -17.31
C GLU A 407 16.13 -29.07 -15.78
N ALA A 408 17.36 -29.03 -15.27
CA ALA A 408 17.58 -28.76 -13.86
C ALA A 408 17.36 -27.27 -13.54
N LEU A 409 16.97 -26.96 -12.30
CA LEU A 409 17.01 -25.59 -11.80
C LEU A 409 18.44 -25.02 -11.91
N PRO A 410 18.60 -23.75 -12.32
CA PRO A 410 19.89 -23.08 -12.36
C PRO A 410 20.62 -23.15 -11.01
N GLN A 411 21.94 -23.29 -11.04
CA GLN A 411 22.73 -23.45 -9.81
C GLN A 411 22.59 -22.27 -8.85
N TYR A 412 22.47 -21.05 -9.38
CA TYR A 412 22.30 -19.86 -8.55
C TYR A 412 21.01 -19.88 -7.70
N VAL A 413 19.94 -20.58 -8.14
CA VAL A 413 18.70 -20.74 -7.35
C VAL A 413 18.89 -21.73 -6.20
N LYS A 414 19.88 -22.63 -6.32
CA LYS A 414 20.23 -23.61 -5.27
C LYS A 414 21.21 -23.02 -4.26
N ASP A 415 22.14 -22.22 -4.74
CA ASP A 415 23.24 -21.69 -3.93
C ASP A 415 22.83 -20.47 -3.10
N HIS A 416 21.79 -19.74 -3.53
CA HIS A 416 21.39 -18.48 -2.90
C HIS A 416 19.92 -18.48 -2.48
N MET A 417 19.61 -17.66 -1.48
CA MET A 417 18.22 -17.35 -1.15
C MET A 417 17.55 -16.54 -2.26
N VAL A 418 16.23 -16.66 -2.38
CA VAL A 418 15.45 -15.97 -3.41
C VAL A 418 14.58 -14.88 -2.78
N TYR A 419 14.84 -13.64 -3.17
CA TYR A 419 14.09 -12.45 -2.76
C TYR A 419 13.02 -12.12 -3.82
N TYR A 420 11.76 -12.15 -3.41
CA TYR A 420 10.63 -11.79 -4.28
C TYR A 420 10.47 -10.27 -4.25
N ALA A 421 11.05 -9.62 -5.22
CA ALA A 421 11.10 -8.16 -5.26
C ALA A 421 11.18 -7.65 -6.70
N GLY A 422 11.00 -6.32 -6.86
CA GLY A 422 11.20 -5.63 -8.13
C GLY A 422 11.39 -4.14 -7.88
N PRO A 423 12.50 -3.57 -8.34
CA PRO A 423 12.84 -2.17 -8.08
C PRO A 423 11.97 -1.18 -8.87
N ALA A 424 11.94 0.06 -8.41
CA ALA A 424 11.63 1.23 -9.23
C ALA A 424 12.78 1.52 -10.20
N LYS A 425 12.63 2.52 -11.08
CA LYS A 425 13.71 2.91 -12.01
C LYS A 425 14.96 3.33 -11.23
N LYS A 426 16.10 2.94 -11.76
CA LYS A 426 17.41 3.25 -11.16
C LYS A 426 17.80 4.71 -11.47
N PRO A 427 18.02 5.56 -10.46
CA PRO A 427 18.62 6.86 -10.64
C PRO A 427 20.10 6.75 -11.03
N ASP A 428 20.62 7.76 -11.74
CA ASP A 428 22.04 7.84 -12.06
C ASP A 428 22.90 7.88 -10.79
N GLY A 429 23.98 7.11 -10.81
CA GLY A 429 24.95 7.06 -9.71
C GLY A 429 24.54 6.17 -8.52
N LEU A 430 23.31 5.65 -8.46
CA LEU A 430 22.88 4.72 -7.40
C LEU A 430 22.96 3.25 -7.88
N PRO A 431 23.11 2.29 -6.95
CA PRO A 431 23.07 0.86 -7.30
C PRO A 431 21.71 0.43 -7.84
N SER A 432 20.62 1.00 -7.32
CA SER A 432 19.24 0.63 -7.61
C SER A 432 18.29 1.80 -7.44
N GLY A 433 17.08 1.71 -7.99
CA GLY A 433 15.93 2.49 -7.55
C GLY A 433 15.35 1.94 -6.25
N SER A 434 14.31 2.56 -5.71
CA SER A 434 13.61 2.05 -4.52
C SER A 434 13.29 0.56 -4.68
N PHE A 435 13.69 -0.26 -3.71
CA PHE A 435 13.71 -1.71 -3.83
C PHE A 435 13.05 -2.35 -2.63
N GLY A 436 11.89 -2.91 -2.80
CA GLY A 436 11.13 -3.51 -1.72
C GLY A 436 10.49 -4.84 -2.10
N PRO A 437 10.02 -5.61 -1.09
CA PRO A 437 9.45 -6.92 -1.31
C PRO A 437 8.11 -6.85 -2.04
N THR A 438 7.83 -7.86 -2.86
CA THR A 438 6.50 -8.12 -3.40
C THR A 438 5.72 -9.09 -2.52
N THR A 439 4.42 -9.21 -2.74
CA THR A 439 3.53 -10.14 -2.03
C THR A 439 3.93 -11.59 -2.30
N ALA A 440 4.26 -12.32 -1.25
CA ALA A 440 4.79 -13.69 -1.32
C ALA A 440 3.80 -14.71 -1.88
N GLY A 441 2.52 -14.60 -1.51
CA GLY A 441 1.48 -15.59 -1.84
C GLY A 441 1.29 -15.87 -3.33
N ARG A 442 1.73 -14.96 -4.21
CA ARG A 442 1.67 -15.17 -5.66
C ARG A 442 2.59 -16.30 -6.16
N MET A 443 3.64 -16.60 -5.41
CA MET A 443 4.62 -17.65 -5.73
C MET A 443 4.40 -18.94 -4.95
N ASP A 444 3.33 -19.05 -4.15
CA ASP A 444 3.10 -20.22 -3.28
C ASP A 444 3.07 -21.54 -4.03
N SER A 445 2.50 -21.57 -5.23
CA SER A 445 2.37 -22.78 -6.05
C SER A 445 3.70 -23.34 -6.57
N TYR A 446 4.79 -22.56 -6.54
CA TYR A 446 6.10 -23.00 -7.02
C TYR A 446 6.97 -23.60 -5.91
N VAL A 447 6.66 -23.35 -4.62
CA VAL A 447 7.56 -23.59 -3.50
C VAL A 447 7.90 -25.08 -3.34
N ASP A 448 6.89 -25.98 -3.24
CA ASP A 448 7.13 -27.42 -3.07
C ASP A 448 7.96 -27.99 -4.23
N LEU A 449 7.65 -27.56 -5.48
CA LEU A 449 8.39 -27.99 -6.66
C LEU A 449 9.85 -27.55 -6.61
N PHE A 450 10.13 -26.26 -6.33
CA PHE A 450 11.50 -25.75 -6.35
C PHE A 450 12.32 -26.32 -5.20
N GLN A 451 11.76 -26.42 -4.00
CA GLN A 451 12.44 -27.02 -2.85
C GLN A 451 12.71 -28.51 -3.06
N SER A 452 11.82 -29.26 -3.72
CA SER A 452 12.06 -30.65 -4.07
C SER A 452 13.25 -30.88 -5.03
N HIS A 453 13.63 -29.80 -5.78
CA HIS A 453 14.82 -29.78 -6.64
C HIS A 453 16.03 -29.10 -5.97
N GLY A 454 15.96 -28.84 -4.66
CA GLY A 454 17.03 -28.23 -3.86
C GLY A 454 17.24 -26.73 -4.12
N GLY A 455 16.28 -26.05 -4.75
CA GLY A 455 16.34 -24.61 -5.01
C GLY A 455 15.36 -23.81 -4.19
N SER A 456 15.58 -22.50 -4.09
CA SER A 456 14.72 -21.58 -3.31
C SER A 456 14.48 -22.03 -1.87
N MET A 457 15.50 -22.64 -1.25
CA MET A 457 15.40 -23.17 0.11
C MET A 457 15.15 -22.10 1.16
N VAL A 458 15.62 -20.87 0.92
CA VAL A 458 15.31 -19.70 1.73
C VAL A 458 14.66 -18.67 0.83
N MET A 459 13.43 -18.29 1.16
CA MET A 459 12.63 -17.29 0.44
C MET A 459 12.50 -16.03 1.29
N LEU A 460 12.59 -14.85 0.67
CA LEU A 460 12.39 -13.55 1.30
C LEU A 460 11.32 -12.77 0.55
N ALA A 461 10.29 -12.29 1.24
CA ALA A 461 9.21 -11.50 0.65
C ALA A 461 8.37 -10.82 1.73
N LYS A 462 7.21 -10.25 1.39
CA LYS A 462 6.25 -9.71 2.36
C LYS A 462 4.92 -10.47 2.37
N GLY A 463 4.27 -10.45 3.52
CA GLY A 463 2.94 -11.00 3.71
C GLY A 463 2.95 -12.45 4.21
N ASN A 464 1.79 -12.91 4.61
CA ASN A 464 1.56 -14.29 5.02
C ASN A 464 1.54 -15.24 3.81
N ARG A 465 1.85 -16.50 4.06
CA ARG A 465 1.84 -17.58 3.06
C ARG A 465 0.68 -18.55 3.29
N SER A 466 0.37 -19.35 2.28
CA SER A 466 -0.59 -20.45 2.41
C SER A 466 0.03 -21.66 3.14
N LYS A 467 -0.85 -22.53 3.64
CA LYS A 467 -0.42 -23.79 4.32
C LYS A 467 0.50 -24.67 3.45
N GLN A 468 0.32 -24.68 2.12
CA GLN A 468 1.19 -25.45 1.23
C GLN A 468 2.68 -25.05 1.33
N VAL A 469 2.98 -23.78 1.61
CA VAL A 469 4.36 -23.29 1.82
C VAL A 469 4.89 -23.75 3.16
N THR A 470 4.09 -23.66 4.22
CA THR A 470 4.45 -24.16 5.55
C THR A 470 4.76 -25.66 5.50
N ASP A 471 3.90 -26.42 4.81
CA ASP A 471 4.10 -27.87 4.63
C ASP A 471 5.36 -28.17 3.80
N ALA A 472 5.63 -27.41 2.73
CA ALA A 472 6.83 -27.57 1.91
C ALA A 472 8.10 -27.26 2.70
N CYS A 473 8.14 -26.17 3.47
CA CYS A 473 9.27 -25.84 4.34
C CYS A 473 9.55 -26.95 5.36
N GLY A 474 8.52 -27.46 6.03
CA GLY A 474 8.67 -28.58 6.97
C GLY A 474 9.12 -29.90 6.30
N LYS A 475 8.69 -30.15 5.05
CA LYS A 475 9.03 -31.35 4.29
C LYS A 475 10.46 -31.32 3.74
N HIS A 476 10.91 -30.16 3.25
CA HIS A 476 12.18 -30.04 2.53
C HIS A 476 13.26 -29.35 3.37
N GLY A 477 12.95 -28.85 4.56
CA GLY A 477 13.90 -28.13 5.41
C GLY A 477 14.14 -26.69 4.95
N GLY A 478 13.13 -26.06 4.33
CA GLY A 478 13.23 -24.69 3.83
C GLY A 478 12.75 -23.63 4.83
N PHE A 479 12.93 -22.36 4.46
CA PHE A 479 12.51 -21.20 5.27
C PHE A 479 11.79 -20.16 4.42
N TYR A 480 10.83 -19.48 5.04
CA TYR A 480 10.31 -18.23 4.53
C TYR A 480 10.63 -17.10 5.51
N LEU A 481 11.34 -16.09 5.02
CA LEU A 481 11.69 -14.89 5.75
C LEU A 481 10.79 -13.73 5.30
N GLY A 482 10.35 -12.94 6.27
CA GLY A 482 9.59 -11.71 6.03
C GLY A 482 10.52 -10.52 5.88
N SER A 483 10.41 -9.79 4.77
CA SER A 483 11.00 -8.47 4.59
C SER A 483 9.98 -7.40 4.95
N ILE A 484 10.44 -6.27 5.51
CA ILE A 484 9.56 -5.14 5.80
C ILE A 484 8.97 -4.59 4.50
N GLY A 485 7.64 -4.52 4.43
CA GLY A 485 6.95 -3.84 3.36
C GLY A 485 6.77 -2.36 3.68
N GLY A 486 7.03 -1.48 2.70
CA GLY A 486 6.92 -0.03 2.84
C GLY A 486 8.24 0.72 2.67
N PRO A 487 9.33 0.41 3.39
CA PRO A 487 10.54 1.24 3.39
C PRO A 487 11.49 0.95 2.20
N ALA A 488 10.99 1.05 0.97
CA ALA A 488 11.74 0.66 -0.22
C ALA A 488 12.90 1.61 -0.58
N ALA A 489 12.76 2.91 -0.31
CA ALA A 489 13.85 3.87 -0.46
C ALA A 489 14.96 3.59 0.55
N ARG A 490 14.59 3.29 1.81
CA ARG A 490 15.52 2.95 2.88
C ARG A 490 16.30 1.67 2.57
N LEU A 491 15.64 0.62 2.09
CA LEU A 491 16.31 -0.63 1.71
C LEU A 491 17.27 -0.41 0.54
N ALA A 492 16.88 0.36 -0.47
CA ALA A 492 17.73 0.67 -1.62
C ALA A 492 18.96 1.49 -1.24
N ASP A 493 18.78 2.52 -0.42
CA ASP A 493 19.86 3.44 -0.02
C ASP A 493 20.85 2.78 0.93
N HIS A 494 20.35 2.01 1.89
CA HIS A 494 21.17 1.51 3.00
C HIS A 494 21.64 0.09 2.83
N SER A 495 20.79 -0.81 2.36
CA SER A 495 21.09 -2.24 2.37
C SER A 495 21.55 -2.81 1.04
N ILE A 496 21.14 -2.26 -0.11
CA ILE A 496 21.49 -2.80 -1.42
C ILE A 496 22.76 -2.11 -1.94
N LYS A 497 23.83 -2.89 -2.13
CA LYS A 497 25.15 -2.38 -2.53
C LYS A 497 25.46 -2.57 -4.00
N HIS A 498 24.97 -3.67 -4.59
CA HIS A 498 25.18 -3.98 -6.01
C HIS A 498 23.96 -4.69 -6.59
N VAL A 499 23.73 -4.46 -7.89
CA VAL A 499 22.63 -5.09 -8.63
C VAL A 499 23.12 -5.41 -10.04
N GLU A 500 22.99 -6.67 -10.44
CA GLU A 500 23.28 -7.14 -11.79
C GLU A 500 22.15 -8.04 -12.32
N VAL A 501 21.89 -7.98 -13.64
CA VAL A 501 20.94 -8.87 -14.30
C VAL A 501 21.62 -10.20 -14.60
N LEU A 502 21.04 -11.32 -14.20
CA LEU A 502 21.53 -12.67 -14.53
C LEU A 502 20.87 -13.24 -15.77
N GLU A 503 19.53 -13.21 -15.82
CA GLU A 503 18.76 -13.80 -16.93
C GLU A 503 17.51 -12.96 -17.24
N TYR A 504 17.02 -13.06 -18.46
CA TYR A 504 15.79 -12.44 -18.98
C TYR A 504 15.78 -10.90 -18.88
N PRO A 505 16.85 -10.19 -19.36
CA PRO A 505 16.91 -8.72 -19.30
C PRO A 505 15.72 -8.05 -19.99
N GLU A 506 15.12 -8.68 -21.00
CA GLU A 506 13.95 -8.21 -21.71
C GLU A 506 12.69 -8.10 -20.84
N LEU A 507 12.65 -8.79 -19.71
CA LEU A 507 11.53 -8.73 -18.77
C LEU A 507 11.60 -7.53 -17.82
N GLY A 508 12.68 -6.74 -17.89
CA GLY A 508 12.84 -5.54 -17.06
C GLY A 508 12.76 -5.88 -15.56
N MET A 509 11.76 -5.33 -14.84
CA MET A 509 11.58 -5.59 -13.40
C MET A 509 11.23 -7.04 -13.04
N GLU A 510 10.87 -7.86 -14.02
CA GLU A 510 10.58 -9.30 -13.88
C GLU A 510 11.79 -10.19 -14.25
N ALA A 511 12.93 -9.59 -14.64
CA ALA A 511 14.17 -10.28 -14.88
C ALA A 511 14.67 -11.01 -13.62
N ILE A 512 15.61 -11.94 -13.78
CA ILE A 512 16.34 -12.53 -12.67
C ILE A 512 17.58 -11.69 -12.42
N TRP A 513 17.72 -11.22 -11.18
CA TRP A 513 18.83 -10.37 -10.75
C TRP A 513 19.66 -11.05 -9.67
N LYS A 514 20.93 -10.71 -9.60
CA LYS A 514 21.74 -10.94 -8.41
C LYS A 514 22.00 -9.60 -7.73
N ILE A 515 21.81 -9.56 -6.42
CA ILE A 515 22.08 -8.37 -5.61
C ILE A 515 23.05 -8.72 -4.49
N GLU A 516 23.85 -7.74 -4.09
CA GLU A 516 24.66 -7.81 -2.87
C GLU A 516 24.03 -6.90 -1.83
N VAL A 517 23.80 -7.44 -0.65
CA VAL A 517 23.18 -6.68 0.46
C VAL A 517 24.09 -6.65 1.68
N GLU A 518 23.91 -5.60 2.49
CA GLU A 518 24.56 -5.43 3.79
C GLU A 518 23.52 -4.97 4.82
N ASP A 519 23.53 -5.62 5.99
CA ASP A 519 22.60 -5.36 7.09
C ASP A 519 21.13 -5.28 6.66
N PHE A 520 20.72 -6.18 5.78
CA PHE A 520 19.35 -6.22 5.27
C PHE A 520 18.41 -6.83 6.33
N PRO A 521 17.37 -6.10 6.80
CA PRO A 521 16.49 -6.57 7.86
C PRO A 521 15.50 -7.63 7.36
N ALA A 522 15.37 -8.72 8.11
CA ALA A 522 14.41 -9.79 7.84
C ALA A 522 13.91 -10.44 9.14
N PHE A 523 12.87 -11.27 9.04
CA PHE A 523 12.27 -12.01 10.15
C PHE A 523 11.99 -13.44 9.74
N ILE A 524 12.23 -14.43 10.61
CA ILE A 524 11.79 -15.81 10.33
C ILE A 524 10.27 -15.88 10.48
N ILE A 525 9.58 -16.21 9.38
CA ILE A 525 8.11 -16.33 9.35
C ILE A 525 7.66 -17.78 9.30
N VAL A 526 8.28 -18.60 8.44
CA VAL A 526 8.08 -20.05 8.39
C VAL A 526 9.43 -20.72 8.52
N ASP A 527 9.53 -21.68 9.43
CA ASP A 527 10.77 -22.43 9.67
C ASP A 527 10.76 -23.82 9.03
N ASP A 528 11.90 -24.50 9.11
CA ASP A 528 12.15 -25.85 8.61
C ASP A 528 11.40 -26.96 9.37
N LYS A 529 10.69 -26.60 10.44
CA LYS A 529 9.88 -27.51 11.26
C LYS A 529 8.39 -27.37 10.95
N GLY A 530 8.03 -26.46 10.03
CA GLY A 530 6.65 -26.14 9.70
C GLY A 530 5.94 -25.26 10.72
N ASN A 531 6.66 -24.52 11.54
CA ASN A 531 6.07 -23.46 12.36
C ASN A 531 5.83 -22.24 11.48
N ASP A 532 4.66 -21.61 11.64
CA ASP A 532 4.24 -20.43 10.88
C ASP A 532 3.75 -19.37 11.86
N PHE A 533 4.45 -18.21 11.86
CA PHE A 533 4.15 -17.09 12.74
C PHE A 533 2.71 -16.57 12.59
N PHE A 534 2.24 -16.40 11.35
CA PHE A 534 0.89 -15.89 11.11
C PHE A 534 -0.19 -16.95 11.39
N ALA A 535 0.07 -18.22 11.08
CA ALA A 535 -0.85 -19.30 11.39
C ALA A 535 -1.06 -19.45 12.92
N ALA A 536 0.01 -19.27 13.70
CA ALA A 536 -0.08 -19.27 15.16
C ALA A 536 -0.97 -18.14 15.69
N LEU A 537 -0.87 -16.93 15.12
CA LEU A 537 -1.73 -15.79 15.48
C LEU A 537 -3.21 -16.01 15.10
N MET A 538 -3.48 -16.71 13.99
CA MET A 538 -4.86 -17.03 13.57
C MET A 538 -5.56 -18.05 14.47
N GLN A 539 -4.80 -18.88 15.17
CA GLN A 539 -5.31 -19.89 16.11
C GLN A 539 -5.57 -19.32 17.52
N THR A 540 -5.05 -18.15 17.85
CA THR A 540 -5.31 -17.49 19.12
C THR A 540 -6.78 -17.05 19.18
N ARG A 541 -7.39 -17.16 20.38
CA ARG A 541 -8.82 -17.03 20.67
C ARG A 541 -9.46 -15.79 20.01
N PRO A 542 -10.76 -15.89 19.59
CA PRO A 542 -11.52 -14.71 19.19
C PRO A 542 -11.44 -13.64 20.28
N VAL A 543 -11.33 -12.38 19.87
CA VAL A 543 -11.35 -11.24 20.81
C VAL A 543 -12.65 -11.33 21.58
N SER A 544 -12.57 -11.59 22.88
CA SER A 544 -13.77 -11.61 23.73
C SER A 544 -14.27 -10.17 23.86
N PHE A 545 -15.44 -9.90 23.30
CA PHE A 545 -16.09 -8.61 23.42
C PHE A 545 -16.25 -8.25 24.91
N ILE A 546 -15.49 -7.28 25.39
CA ILE A 546 -15.71 -6.67 26.67
C ILE A 546 -17.04 -5.92 26.54
N ARG A 547 -18.05 -6.37 27.27
CA ARG A 547 -19.30 -5.60 27.38
C ARG A 547 -18.96 -4.25 27.96
N PRO A 548 -19.43 -3.13 27.34
CA PRO A 548 -19.37 -1.86 28.05
C PRO A 548 -20.05 -2.05 29.38
N SER A 549 -19.38 -1.68 30.44
CA SER A 549 -19.96 -1.61 31.78
C SER A 549 -21.18 -0.70 31.73
N SER A 550 -22.35 -1.25 32.02
CA SER A 550 -23.64 -0.58 32.09
C SER A 550 -23.61 0.68 32.95
#